data_8b32817d5b3426ab5f876fb66fb5864e
#
_entry.id   8b32817d5b3426ab5f876fb66fb5864e
#
_cell.length_a   1.000
_cell.length_b   1.000
_cell.length_c   1.000
_cell.angle_alpha   90.00
_cell.angle_beta   90.00
_cell.angle_gamma   90.00
#
_symmetry.space_group_name_H-M   'P 1'
#
loop_
_entity.id
_entity.type
_entity.pdbx_description
1 polymer ?
#
loop_
_entity_poly.entity_id
_entity_poly.type
_entity_poly.pdbx_seq_one_letter_code
_entity_poly.pdbx_strand_id
1 'polypeptide(L)'
;MKKVITLQIDDKEVKAEEGITILEAAQHAGMEIPTLCWYEGLEPYGACRFCSVEIEKRGRAQVVASCCYPAEEGLKVKTRSPKIVKIRKIIIELAATSAGEDVSSKMRALASEYNADLSRFRSRAPLSPTKCILCGLCVRRCIEANWESAIGFIGRGIYRCIALFPEKAGLCSTCSYCRDVCPTGRTCSTFGPRPSFPRVDDVLAGRK
;
A
#
# COMPACT_ATOMS: atom_id res chain seq x y z
N MET A 1 5.32 -17.65 -27.96
CA MET A 1 6.36 -17.64 -26.90
C MET A 1 6.52 -16.17 -26.49
N LYS A 2 6.44 -15.86 -25.19
CA LYS A 2 6.71 -14.49 -24.72
C LYS A 2 8.20 -14.19 -24.89
N LYS A 3 8.54 -12.97 -25.31
CA LYS A 3 9.92 -12.53 -25.46
C LYS A 3 10.58 -12.45 -24.08
N VAL A 4 11.82 -12.93 -23.96
CA VAL A 4 12.62 -12.76 -22.74
C VAL A 4 13.41 -11.47 -22.87
N ILE A 5 13.36 -10.67 -21.82
CA ILE A 5 14.10 -9.41 -21.66
C ILE A 5 15.13 -9.55 -20.55
N THR A 6 16.18 -8.74 -20.61
CA THR A 6 17.23 -8.68 -19.60
C THR A 6 17.29 -7.29 -19.00
N LEU A 7 17.23 -7.21 -17.67
CA LEU A 7 17.37 -5.96 -16.91
C LEU A 7 18.37 -6.13 -15.76
N GLN A 8 18.81 -5.03 -15.19
CA GLN A 8 19.74 -5.02 -14.06
C GLN A 8 19.01 -4.55 -12.79
N ILE A 9 19.01 -5.38 -11.74
CA ILE A 9 18.43 -5.00 -10.43
C ILE A 9 19.54 -5.10 -9.37
N ASP A 10 19.88 -3.99 -8.72
CA ASP A 10 20.96 -3.90 -7.71
C ASP A 10 22.25 -4.60 -8.19
N ASP A 11 22.70 -4.25 -9.39
CA ASP A 11 23.92 -4.77 -10.04
C ASP A 11 23.86 -6.27 -10.43
N LYS A 12 22.72 -6.95 -10.29
CA LYS A 12 22.48 -8.30 -10.77
C LYS A 12 21.71 -8.29 -12.08
N GLU A 13 22.18 -9.09 -13.04
CA GLU A 13 21.43 -9.35 -14.26
C GLU A 13 20.24 -10.26 -13.98
N VAL A 14 19.05 -9.83 -14.40
CA VAL A 14 17.79 -10.54 -14.21
C VAL A 14 17.14 -10.76 -15.58
N LYS A 15 16.81 -12.00 -15.89
CA LYS A 15 16.01 -12.37 -17.08
C LYS A 15 14.53 -12.47 -16.69
N ALA A 16 13.68 -11.83 -17.46
CA ALA A 16 12.25 -11.75 -17.20
C ALA A 16 11.45 -11.91 -18.49
N GLU A 17 10.20 -12.31 -18.39
CA GLU A 17 9.28 -12.29 -19.52
C GLU A 17 8.84 -10.85 -19.82
N GLU A 18 8.73 -10.49 -21.09
CA GLU A 18 8.16 -9.21 -21.49
C GLU A 18 6.71 -9.07 -21.02
N GLY A 19 6.37 -7.92 -20.46
CA GLY A 19 5.03 -7.59 -19.97
C GLY A 19 4.82 -7.78 -18.46
N ILE A 20 5.79 -8.36 -17.72
CA ILE A 20 5.71 -8.39 -16.26
C ILE A 20 6.25 -7.09 -15.65
N THR A 21 5.92 -6.86 -14.38
CA THR A 21 6.39 -5.68 -13.65
C THR A 21 7.81 -5.87 -13.10
N ILE A 22 8.48 -4.76 -12.72
CA ILE A 22 9.78 -4.82 -12.03
C ILE A 22 9.68 -5.64 -10.73
N LEU A 23 8.56 -5.54 -10.00
CA LEU A 23 8.35 -6.29 -8.78
C LEU A 23 8.34 -7.80 -9.05
N GLU A 24 7.57 -8.24 -10.04
CA GLU A 24 7.48 -9.66 -10.43
C GLU A 24 8.83 -10.17 -10.94
N ALA A 25 9.54 -9.39 -11.75
CA ALA A 25 10.88 -9.75 -12.22
C ALA A 25 11.87 -9.93 -11.03
N ALA A 26 11.83 -9.04 -10.04
CA ALA A 26 12.64 -9.16 -8.83
C ALA A 26 12.28 -10.41 -8.03
N GLN A 27 10.99 -10.69 -7.84
CA GLN A 27 10.51 -11.88 -7.11
C GLN A 27 10.94 -13.19 -7.79
N HIS A 28 10.82 -13.28 -9.13
CA HIS A 28 11.28 -14.44 -9.88
C HIS A 28 12.80 -14.66 -9.77
N ALA A 29 13.55 -13.59 -9.57
CA ALA A 29 15.00 -13.64 -9.32
C ALA A 29 15.37 -13.84 -7.83
N GLY A 30 14.40 -14.11 -6.95
CA GLY A 30 14.60 -14.27 -5.52
C GLY A 30 15.02 -13.00 -4.78
N MET A 31 14.73 -11.83 -5.35
CA MET A 31 15.03 -10.53 -4.77
C MET A 31 13.78 -9.91 -4.13
N GLU A 32 13.91 -9.44 -2.90
CA GLU A 32 12.78 -8.87 -2.16
C GLU A 32 12.68 -7.35 -2.35
N ILE A 33 11.54 -6.89 -2.86
CA ILE A 33 11.12 -5.49 -2.83
C ILE A 33 9.91 -5.38 -1.89
N PRO A 34 10.00 -4.64 -0.77
CA PRO A 34 8.93 -4.61 0.21
C PRO A 34 7.67 -3.91 -0.32
N THR A 35 6.51 -4.43 0.06
CA THR A 35 5.20 -3.95 -0.38
C THR A 35 4.21 -3.82 0.79
N LEU A 36 3.23 -2.90 0.66
CA LEU A 36 2.10 -2.78 1.58
C LEU A 36 0.74 -2.94 0.91
N CYS A 37 0.62 -2.60 -0.39
CA CYS A 37 -0.65 -2.68 -1.12
C CYS A 37 -0.62 -3.66 -2.29
N TRP A 38 0.40 -4.48 -2.40
CA TRP A 38 0.49 -5.56 -3.37
C TRP A 38 0.18 -6.90 -2.70
N TYR A 39 -0.49 -7.76 -3.42
CA TYR A 39 -0.80 -9.13 -3.05
C TYR A 39 -0.83 -9.99 -4.31
N GLU A 40 -0.26 -11.17 -4.25
CA GLU A 40 -0.23 -12.10 -5.38
C GLU A 40 -1.64 -12.44 -5.85
N GLY A 41 -1.85 -12.44 -7.17
CA GLY A 41 -3.14 -12.67 -7.79
C GLY A 41 -4.09 -11.47 -7.80
N LEU A 42 -3.74 -10.32 -7.20
CA LEU A 42 -4.51 -9.09 -7.30
C LEU A 42 -3.85 -8.10 -8.27
N GLU A 43 -4.66 -7.47 -9.13
CA GLU A 43 -4.18 -6.38 -9.97
C GLU A 43 -3.40 -5.33 -9.17
N PRO A 44 -2.22 -4.90 -9.59
CA PRO A 44 -1.44 -3.88 -8.89
C PRO A 44 -2.20 -2.55 -8.79
N TYR A 45 -2.13 -1.90 -7.61
CA TYR A 45 -2.84 -0.64 -7.36
C TYR A 45 -1.90 0.57 -7.22
N GLY A 46 -0.65 0.35 -6.82
CA GLY A 46 0.37 1.39 -6.69
C GLY A 46 0.10 2.48 -5.64
N ALA A 47 -0.89 2.30 -4.76
CA ALA A 47 -1.36 3.33 -3.84
C ALA A 47 -0.37 3.67 -2.73
N CYS A 48 0.27 2.67 -2.10
CA CYS A 48 1.10 2.90 -0.91
C CYS A 48 2.49 3.45 -1.24
N ARG A 49 2.98 3.30 -2.46
CA ARG A 49 4.31 3.73 -2.93
C ARG A 49 5.48 3.06 -2.18
N PHE A 50 5.23 2.07 -1.34
CA PHE A 50 6.28 1.42 -0.54
C PHE A 50 7.22 0.56 -1.38
N CYS A 51 6.74 0.01 -2.49
CA CYS A 51 7.52 -0.71 -3.49
C CYS A 51 8.35 0.20 -4.41
N SER A 52 8.48 1.49 -4.10
CA SER A 52 9.26 2.44 -4.92
C SER A 52 10.70 1.94 -5.12
N VAL A 53 11.18 2.07 -6.33
CA VAL A 53 12.55 1.81 -6.76
C VAL A 53 13.04 2.99 -7.60
N GLU A 54 14.35 3.14 -7.70
CA GLU A 54 14.96 4.13 -8.58
C GLU A 54 15.38 3.44 -9.87
N ILE A 55 14.94 3.96 -11.00
CA ILE A 55 15.33 3.48 -12.33
C ILE A 55 16.15 4.52 -13.05
N GLU A 56 17.07 4.07 -13.91
CA GLU A 56 17.77 4.93 -14.84
C GLU A 56 17.14 4.79 -16.23
N LYS A 57 16.58 5.88 -16.74
CA LYS A 57 16.01 5.92 -18.09
C LYS A 57 16.49 7.17 -18.82
N ARG A 58 17.11 6.98 -19.99
CA ARG A 58 17.69 8.05 -20.82
C ARG A 58 18.65 8.95 -20.04
N GLY A 59 19.52 8.36 -19.20
CA GLY A 59 20.49 9.09 -18.39
C GLY A 59 19.90 9.88 -17.22
N ARG A 60 18.62 9.67 -16.88
CA ARG A 60 17.95 10.32 -15.74
C ARG A 60 17.44 9.32 -14.73
N ALA A 61 17.73 9.58 -13.47
CA ALA A 61 17.19 8.79 -12.37
C ALA A 61 15.73 9.18 -12.08
N GLN A 62 14.84 8.18 -12.05
CA GLN A 62 13.40 8.36 -11.77
C GLN A 62 12.96 7.40 -10.66
N VAL A 63 12.01 7.82 -9.84
CA VAL A 63 11.39 6.96 -8.82
C VAL A 63 10.05 6.47 -9.33
N VAL A 64 9.91 5.15 -9.39
CA VAL A 64 8.69 4.48 -9.88
C VAL A 64 8.17 3.45 -8.86
N ALA A 65 6.90 3.10 -8.95
CA ALA A 65 6.34 1.98 -8.17
C ALA A 65 6.61 0.68 -8.92
N SER A 66 7.48 -0.17 -8.40
CA SER A 66 7.87 -1.41 -9.06
C SER A 66 6.71 -2.37 -9.35
N CYS A 67 5.65 -2.33 -8.53
CA CYS A 67 4.47 -3.18 -8.73
C CYS A 67 3.61 -2.78 -9.95
N CYS A 68 3.78 -1.57 -10.50
CA CYS A 68 3.01 -1.06 -11.65
C CYS A 68 3.89 -0.72 -12.84
N TYR A 69 5.21 -0.65 -12.68
CA TYR A 69 6.11 -0.28 -13.75
C TYR A 69 6.58 -1.52 -14.51
N PRO A 70 6.43 -1.57 -15.84
CA PRO A 70 6.84 -2.72 -16.63
C PRO A 70 8.37 -2.91 -16.58
N ALA A 71 8.80 -4.16 -16.56
CA ALA A 71 10.19 -4.49 -16.83
C ALA A 71 10.50 -4.23 -18.30
N GLU A 72 11.62 -3.55 -18.58
CA GLU A 72 12.05 -3.17 -19.93
C GLU A 72 13.46 -3.69 -20.19
N GLU A 73 13.78 -3.99 -21.46
CA GLU A 73 15.13 -4.42 -21.86
C GLU A 73 16.18 -3.37 -21.50
N GLY A 74 17.28 -3.79 -20.87
CA GLY A 74 18.38 -2.93 -20.49
C GLY A 74 18.10 -1.98 -19.33
N LEU A 75 16.92 -2.07 -18.67
CA LEU A 75 16.55 -1.20 -17.56
C LEU A 75 17.48 -1.44 -16.35
N LYS A 76 18.01 -0.35 -15.78
CA LYS A 76 18.79 -0.39 -14.53
C LYS A 76 17.90 0.04 -13.37
N VAL A 77 17.81 -0.81 -12.34
CA VAL A 77 16.95 -0.62 -11.17
C VAL A 77 17.78 -0.67 -9.89
N LYS A 78 17.56 0.30 -8.99
CA LYS A 78 18.12 0.30 -7.63
C LYS A 78 17.00 0.20 -6.62
N THR A 79 17.00 -0.88 -5.82
CA THR A 79 15.93 -1.14 -4.84
C THR A 79 16.17 -0.47 -3.50
N ARG A 80 17.41 -0.12 -3.16
CA ARG A 80 17.84 0.43 -1.85
C ARG A 80 18.78 1.65 -1.96
N SER A 81 18.56 2.53 -2.94
CA SER A 81 19.32 3.80 -2.95
C SER A 81 18.99 4.64 -1.70
N PRO A 82 19.88 5.57 -1.27
CA PRO A 82 19.61 6.46 -0.12
C PRO A 82 18.28 7.20 -0.24
N LYS A 83 17.91 7.57 -1.46
CA LYS A 83 16.63 8.21 -1.76
C LYS A 83 15.44 7.27 -1.50
N ILE A 84 15.53 6.01 -1.93
CA ILE A 84 14.47 5.00 -1.72
C ILE A 84 14.33 4.66 -0.24
N VAL A 85 15.43 4.48 0.48
CA VAL A 85 15.40 4.25 1.94
C VAL A 85 14.70 5.40 2.66
N LYS A 86 15.02 6.66 2.31
CA LYS A 86 14.37 7.84 2.89
C LYS A 86 12.86 7.89 2.56
N ILE A 87 12.47 7.55 1.34
CA ILE A 87 11.06 7.50 0.93
C ILE A 87 10.30 6.46 1.77
N ARG A 88 10.82 5.24 1.89
CA ARG A 88 10.18 4.17 2.68
C ARG A 88 10.08 4.54 4.16
N LYS A 89 11.13 5.13 4.75
CA LYS A 89 11.10 5.64 6.11
C LYS A 89 9.91 6.61 6.31
N ILE A 90 9.78 7.61 5.45
CA ILE A 90 8.69 8.61 5.55
C ILE A 90 7.32 7.96 5.37
N ILE A 91 7.17 7.00 4.45
CA ILE A 91 5.90 6.29 4.24
C ILE A 91 5.48 5.53 5.51
N ILE A 92 6.43 4.85 6.18
CA ILE A 92 6.15 4.14 7.44
C ILE A 92 5.72 5.13 8.53
N GLU A 93 6.45 6.23 8.70
CA GLU A 93 6.15 7.27 9.67
C GLU A 93 4.76 7.88 9.45
N LEU A 94 4.37 8.14 8.20
CA LEU A 94 3.03 8.61 7.84
C LEU A 94 1.96 7.54 8.06
N ALA A 95 2.22 6.28 7.69
CA ALA A 95 1.28 5.19 7.89
C ALA A 95 1.01 4.92 9.39
N ALA A 96 2.01 5.13 10.24
CA ALA A 96 1.87 4.99 11.69
C ALA A 96 0.90 6.01 12.30
N THR A 97 0.70 7.18 11.68
CA THR A 97 -0.28 8.17 12.15
C THR A 97 -1.70 7.61 12.13
N SER A 98 -2.00 6.77 11.13
CA SER A 98 -3.31 6.13 10.99
C SER A 98 -3.52 4.96 11.94
N ALA A 99 -2.44 4.34 12.43
CA ALA A 99 -2.49 3.20 13.35
C ALA A 99 -2.67 3.64 14.82
N GLY A 100 -2.30 4.86 15.16
CA GLY A 100 -2.25 5.32 16.54
C GLY A 100 -1.19 4.57 17.35
N GLU A 101 -1.54 4.11 18.57
CA GLU A 101 -0.62 3.35 19.43
C GLU A 101 -0.54 1.86 19.08
N ASP A 102 -1.59 1.33 18.47
CA ASP A 102 -1.70 -0.08 18.13
C ASP A 102 -1.18 -0.34 16.69
N VAL A 103 0.12 -0.24 16.55
CA VAL A 103 0.83 -0.52 15.29
C VAL A 103 1.02 -2.04 15.12
N SER A 104 0.68 -2.59 13.96
CA SER A 104 0.83 -4.02 13.68
C SER A 104 2.29 -4.49 13.75
N SER A 105 2.50 -5.79 14.02
CA SER A 105 3.84 -6.40 14.05
C SER A 105 4.62 -6.16 12.75
N LYS A 106 3.96 -6.28 11.60
CA LYS A 106 4.54 -6.00 10.30
C LYS A 106 5.05 -4.55 10.19
N MET A 107 4.25 -3.59 10.64
CA MET A 107 4.64 -2.19 10.61
C MET A 107 5.79 -1.88 11.57
N ARG A 108 5.83 -2.54 12.74
CA ARG A 108 6.96 -2.39 13.69
C ARG A 108 8.26 -2.96 13.10
N ALA A 109 8.20 -4.12 12.46
CA ALA A 109 9.36 -4.72 11.80
C ALA A 109 9.92 -3.80 10.71
N LEU A 110 9.05 -3.25 9.86
CA LEU A 110 9.46 -2.28 8.84
C LEU A 110 10.01 -0.99 9.45
N ALA A 111 9.44 -0.50 10.55
CA ALA A 111 9.96 0.68 11.24
C ALA A 111 11.38 0.44 11.77
N SER A 112 11.64 -0.73 12.33
CA SER A 112 12.99 -1.12 12.76
C SER A 112 13.96 -1.19 11.58
N GLU A 113 13.57 -1.84 10.48
CA GLU A 113 14.41 -1.99 9.28
C GLU A 113 14.82 -0.64 8.67
N TYR A 114 13.88 0.32 8.61
CA TYR A 114 14.12 1.64 8.00
C TYR A 114 14.46 2.74 9.01
N ASN A 115 14.68 2.39 10.28
CA ASN A 115 14.92 3.35 11.37
C ASN A 115 13.88 4.50 11.37
N ALA A 116 12.60 4.14 11.31
CA ALA A 116 11.49 5.07 11.24
C ALA A 116 10.94 5.40 12.62
N ASP A 117 10.68 6.69 12.87
CA ASP A 117 10.05 7.16 14.09
C ASP A 117 8.53 7.12 13.96
N LEU A 118 7.92 6.14 14.60
CA LEU A 118 6.47 5.93 14.57
C LEU A 118 5.66 7.05 15.27
N SER A 119 6.32 7.92 16.02
CA SER A 119 5.69 9.05 16.73
C SER A 119 5.75 10.38 15.97
N ARG A 120 6.62 10.49 14.98
CA ARG A 120 7.00 11.74 14.32
C ARG A 120 5.85 12.64 13.87
N PHE A 121 4.79 12.04 13.34
CA PHE A 121 3.65 12.79 12.78
C PHE A 121 2.37 12.69 13.62
N ARG A 122 2.38 12.01 14.77
CA ARG A 122 1.19 11.79 15.61
C ARG A 122 0.51 13.09 16.03
N SER A 123 1.26 14.06 16.47
CA SER A 123 0.73 15.37 16.93
C SER A 123 0.09 16.19 15.81
N ARG A 124 0.34 15.84 14.55
CA ARG A 124 -0.19 16.52 13.37
C ARG A 124 -1.41 15.83 12.76
N ALA A 125 -1.80 14.67 13.28
CA ALA A 125 -2.96 13.93 12.81
C ALA A 125 -4.19 14.31 13.64
N PRO A 126 -5.09 15.15 13.13
CA PRO A 126 -6.26 15.62 13.89
C PRO A 126 -7.37 14.58 13.99
N LEU A 127 -7.25 13.46 13.29
CA LEU A 127 -8.28 12.43 13.19
C LEU A 127 -7.99 11.26 14.12
N SER A 128 -9.05 10.65 14.66
CA SER A 128 -8.95 9.41 15.40
C SER A 128 -8.26 8.34 14.56
N PRO A 129 -7.35 7.55 15.15
CA PRO A 129 -6.65 6.48 14.45
C PRO A 129 -7.64 5.48 13.83
N THR A 130 -7.50 5.22 12.54
CA THR A 130 -8.40 4.32 11.80
C THR A 130 -7.77 2.96 11.50
N LYS A 131 -6.48 2.79 11.83
CA LYS A 131 -5.65 1.65 11.42
C LYS A 131 -5.63 1.41 9.90
N CYS A 132 -6.06 2.39 9.09
CA CYS A 132 -6.22 2.23 7.65
C CYS A 132 -5.29 3.16 6.87
N ILE A 133 -4.41 2.58 6.06
CA ILE A 133 -3.52 3.31 5.15
C ILE A 133 -4.12 3.47 3.73
N LEU A 134 -5.41 3.19 3.57
CA LEU A 134 -6.14 3.29 2.29
C LEU A 134 -5.50 2.52 1.13
N CYS A 135 -4.81 1.42 1.42
CA CYS A 135 -4.13 0.60 0.42
C CYS A 135 -5.06 -0.16 -0.53
N GLY A 136 -6.34 -0.30 -0.19
CA GLY A 136 -7.36 -0.92 -1.03
C GLY A 136 -7.28 -2.45 -1.15
N LEU A 137 -6.36 -3.13 -0.49
CA LEU A 137 -6.26 -4.60 -0.56
C LEU A 137 -7.55 -5.29 -0.17
N CYS A 138 -8.15 -4.88 0.95
CA CYS A 138 -9.40 -5.45 1.45
C CYS A 138 -10.55 -5.31 0.44
N VAL A 139 -10.68 -4.13 -0.22
CA VAL A 139 -11.72 -3.89 -1.22
C VAL A 139 -11.52 -4.79 -2.43
N ARG A 140 -10.30 -4.82 -2.99
CA ARG A 140 -9.97 -5.64 -4.17
C ARG A 140 -10.14 -7.13 -3.87
N ARG A 141 -9.67 -7.58 -2.71
CA ARG A 141 -9.83 -8.97 -2.29
C ARG A 141 -11.29 -9.35 -2.06
N CYS A 142 -12.12 -8.41 -1.57
CA CYS A 142 -13.55 -8.62 -1.40
C CYS A 142 -14.26 -8.83 -2.75
N ILE A 143 -13.90 -8.03 -3.74
CA ILE A 143 -14.44 -8.16 -5.10
C ILE A 143 -14.09 -9.53 -5.70
N GLU A 144 -12.83 -9.95 -5.61
CA GLU A 144 -12.42 -11.25 -6.14
C GLU A 144 -13.08 -12.44 -5.46
N ALA A 145 -13.21 -12.37 -4.11
CA ALA A 145 -13.75 -13.50 -3.36
C ALA A 145 -15.24 -13.72 -3.56
N ASN A 146 -16.01 -12.65 -3.85
CA ASN A 146 -17.46 -12.69 -3.83
C ASN A 146 -18.12 -12.15 -5.11
N TRP A 147 -17.35 -11.74 -6.12
CA TRP A 147 -17.83 -11.04 -7.34
C TRP A 147 -18.65 -9.77 -7.06
N GLU A 148 -18.95 -9.51 -5.77
CA GLU A 148 -19.66 -8.35 -5.26
C GLU A 148 -18.89 -7.79 -4.07
N SER A 149 -18.63 -6.49 -4.07
CA SER A 149 -17.94 -5.86 -2.95
C SER A 149 -18.91 -5.55 -1.81
N ALA A 150 -18.67 -6.16 -0.63
CA ALA A 150 -19.37 -5.80 0.58
C ALA A 150 -18.77 -4.56 1.26
N ILE A 151 -17.53 -4.21 0.91
CA ILE A 151 -16.82 -3.05 1.44
C ILE A 151 -16.27 -2.19 0.31
N GLY A 152 -16.22 -0.89 0.52
CA GLY A 152 -15.74 0.04 -0.50
C GLY A 152 -15.15 1.32 0.08
N PHE A 153 -14.55 2.12 -0.79
CA PHE A 153 -14.12 3.46 -0.43
C PHE A 153 -15.33 4.41 -0.39
N ILE A 154 -15.45 5.14 0.71
CA ILE A 154 -16.42 6.24 0.86
C ILE A 154 -15.69 7.53 1.24
N GLY A 155 -16.36 8.67 1.04
CA GLY A 155 -15.80 9.99 1.35
C GLY A 155 -14.69 10.43 0.38
N ARG A 156 -14.16 11.63 0.62
CA ARG A 156 -13.11 12.27 -0.19
C ARG A 156 -12.06 12.94 0.69
N GLY A 157 -10.86 13.13 0.15
CA GLY A 157 -9.75 13.79 0.85
C GLY A 157 -9.44 13.14 2.19
N ILE A 158 -9.34 13.92 3.24
CA ILE A 158 -9.05 13.46 4.60
C ILE A 158 -10.17 12.61 5.22
N TYR A 159 -11.38 12.68 4.65
CA TYR A 159 -12.52 11.89 5.10
C TYR A 159 -12.69 10.57 4.33
N ARG A 160 -11.77 10.26 3.41
CA ARG A 160 -11.81 8.99 2.68
C ARG A 160 -11.55 7.84 3.64
N CYS A 161 -12.44 6.86 3.65
CA CYS A 161 -12.31 5.65 4.47
C CYS A 161 -12.88 4.42 3.76
N ILE A 162 -12.68 3.26 4.38
CA ILE A 162 -13.31 2.02 3.96
C ILE A 162 -14.55 1.81 4.83
N ALA A 163 -15.67 1.52 4.22
CA ALA A 163 -16.91 1.19 4.91
C ALA A 163 -17.55 -0.10 4.38
N LEU A 164 -18.33 -0.74 5.23
CA LEU A 164 -19.21 -1.84 4.88
C LEU A 164 -20.50 -1.28 4.31
N PHE A 165 -20.99 -1.88 3.23
CA PHE A 165 -22.32 -1.60 2.68
C PHE A 165 -23.34 -2.44 3.47
N PRO A 166 -24.30 -1.80 4.19
CA PRO A 166 -25.22 -2.51 5.09
C PRO A 166 -26.01 -3.64 4.44
N GLU A 167 -26.43 -3.45 3.21
CA GLU A 167 -27.18 -4.43 2.39
C GLU A 167 -26.35 -5.67 2.04
N LYS A 168 -25.03 -5.58 2.14
CA LYS A 168 -24.08 -6.68 1.87
C LYS A 168 -23.44 -7.24 3.15
N ALA A 169 -23.88 -6.81 4.34
CA ALA A 169 -23.29 -7.21 5.60
C ALA A 169 -23.35 -8.74 5.83
N GLY A 170 -24.37 -9.41 5.29
CA GLY A 170 -24.49 -10.87 5.37
C GLY A 170 -23.33 -11.62 4.74
N LEU A 171 -22.70 -11.08 3.69
CA LEU A 171 -21.54 -11.68 3.03
C LEU A 171 -20.29 -11.71 3.95
N CYS A 172 -20.22 -10.81 4.92
CA CYS A 172 -19.08 -10.69 5.83
C CYS A 172 -19.15 -11.64 7.02
N SER A 173 -20.31 -12.23 7.34
CA SER A 173 -20.53 -13.04 8.56
C SER A 173 -19.64 -14.27 8.62
N THR A 174 -19.32 -14.88 7.47
CA THR A 174 -18.50 -16.09 7.35
C THR A 174 -17.18 -15.88 6.62
N CYS A 175 -16.93 -14.66 6.10
CA CYS A 175 -15.78 -14.33 5.27
C CYS A 175 -14.70 -13.59 6.08
N SER A 176 -13.43 -13.99 5.98
CA SER A 176 -12.28 -13.34 6.63
C SER A 176 -11.22 -12.79 5.67
N TYR A 177 -11.40 -12.91 4.37
CA TYR A 177 -10.37 -12.61 3.35
C TYR A 177 -9.76 -11.21 3.43
N CYS A 178 -10.53 -10.19 3.80
CA CYS A 178 -10.02 -8.83 3.95
C CYS A 178 -9.08 -8.67 5.16
N ARG A 179 -9.22 -9.51 6.18
CA ARG A 179 -8.39 -9.53 7.38
C ARG A 179 -7.00 -10.04 7.06
N ASP A 180 -6.92 -11.12 6.30
CA ASP A 180 -5.66 -11.84 6.03
C ASP A 180 -4.70 -11.01 5.16
N VAL A 181 -5.25 -10.13 4.31
CA VAL A 181 -4.45 -9.28 3.42
C VAL A 181 -4.14 -7.90 4.01
N CYS A 182 -4.68 -7.54 5.17
CA CYS A 182 -4.52 -6.18 5.70
C CYS A 182 -3.13 -5.96 6.32
N PRO A 183 -2.27 -5.07 5.77
CA PRO A 183 -0.92 -4.86 6.29
C PRO A 183 -0.89 -4.18 7.66
N THR A 184 -1.98 -3.52 8.06
CA THR A 184 -2.10 -2.84 9.35
C THR A 184 -2.95 -3.60 10.36
N GLY A 185 -3.41 -4.81 10.02
CA GLY A 185 -4.21 -5.65 10.91
C GLY A 185 -5.63 -5.15 11.16
N ARG A 186 -6.17 -4.25 10.33
CA ARG A 186 -7.56 -3.83 10.44
C ARG A 186 -8.49 -4.95 10.00
N THR A 187 -9.57 -5.18 10.75
CA THR A 187 -10.59 -6.21 10.45
C THR A 187 -11.90 -5.57 9.99
N CYS A 188 -12.74 -6.34 9.28
CA CYS A 188 -14.06 -5.86 8.85
C CYS A 188 -14.97 -5.49 10.03
N SER A 189 -14.82 -6.12 11.19
CA SER A 189 -15.54 -5.75 12.42
C SER A 189 -15.20 -4.33 12.92
N THR A 190 -14.09 -3.75 12.45
CA THR A 190 -13.70 -2.35 12.75
C THR A 190 -14.20 -1.36 11.68
N PHE A 191 -14.92 -1.82 10.66
CA PHE A 191 -15.64 -0.94 9.74
C PHE A 191 -16.93 -0.49 10.47
N GLY A 192 -16.78 0.44 11.40
CA GLY A 192 -17.90 1.00 12.17
C GLY A 192 -18.95 1.68 11.28
N PRO A 193 -20.09 2.10 11.88
CA PRO A 193 -21.04 2.94 11.21
C PRO A 193 -20.31 4.15 10.62
N ARG A 194 -20.85 4.69 9.50
CA ARG A 194 -20.26 5.84 8.80
C ARG A 194 -19.77 6.85 9.83
N PRO A 195 -18.51 7.27 9.80
CA PRO A 195 -18.11 8.41 10.60
C PRO A 195 -19.08 9.54 10.24
N SER A 196 -19.68 10.15 11.24
CA SER A 196 -20.44 11.38 11.03
C SER A 196 -19.42 12.39 10.52
N PHE A 197 -19.46 12.69 9.23
CA PHE A 197 -18.60 13.71 8.67
C PHE A 197 -19.02 15.05 9.27
N PRO A 198 -18.12 15.80 9.91
CA PRO A 198 -18.43 17.15 10.31
C PRO A 198 -18.83 17.92 9.05
N ARG A 199 -19.84 18.79 9.17
CA ARG A 199 -20.23 19.66 8.06
C ARG A 199 -19.03 20.53 7.70
N VAL A 200 -18.92 20.89 6.43
CA VAL A 200 -17.83 21.77 5.95
C VAL A 200 -17.75 23.04 6.79
N ASP A 201 -18.92 23.59 7.17
CA ASP A 201 -19.05 24.77 8.02
C ASP A 201 -18.47 24.56 9.43
N ASP A 202 -18.60 23.36 10.02
CA ASP A 202 -18.01 23.05 11.35
C ASP A 202 -16.50 22.95 11.29
N VAL A 203 -15.96 22.44 10.17
CA VAL A 203 -14.52 22.35 9.93
C VAL A 203 -13.91 23.72 9.72
N LEU A 204 -14.58 24.58 8.92
CA LEU A 204 -14.12 25.94 8.64
C LEU A 204 -14.26 26.85 9.88
N ALA A 205 -15.22 26.58 10.77
CA ALA A 205 -15.42 27.31 12.01
C ALA A 205 -14.51 26.85 13.17
N GLY A 206 -13.60 25.87 12.92
CA GLY A 206 -12.70 25.33 13.95
C GLY A 206 -13.42 24.63 15.12
N ARG A 207 -14.69 24.29 14.96
CA ARG A 207 -15.46 23.54 15.95
C ARG A 207 -15.10 22.06 15.85
N LYS A 208 -14.48 21.54 16.91
CA LYS A 208 -14.12 20.13 17.08
C LYS A 208 -15.34 19.26 17.34
#